data_0fb8db6261086ed5eea74911b386a960
#
_entry.id   0fb8db6261086ed5eea74911b386a960
#
_cell.length_a   1.000
_cell.length_b   1.000
_cell.length_c   1.000
_cell.angle_alpha   90.00
_cell.angle_beta   90.00
_cell.angle_gamma   90.00
#
_symmetry.space_group_name_H-M   'P 1'
#
loop_
_entity.id
_entity.type
_entity.pdbx_description
1 polymer ?
#
loop_
_entity_poly.entity_id
_entity_poly.type
_entity_poly.pdbx_seq_one_letter_code
_entity_poly.pdbx_strand_id
1 'polypeptide(L)'
;RFATLKARFSARVQRPLWASTGTKNPAYPDTIYVDELIGPDTVNTVPPATLDAFRDHGKATLTITRGLDKARLFFTELEAAGISMQQVAQELEDEGVKSFADSFTTLISAIEDRRKNAVSSLGPLADSVSERLATLEEHSVAARIWMHDPTLWVKDPAEQAEVQNRLGWLLSIEVARTRLDGYLSFAKKIHKEGIDRVLVIGMGGSSLTAEVLSSLLAGANIEAKLSLAILDSTDPQQVAQAAKDYPPEKSLYILASKSGGTAELLAAFDYFWELSKGNGSRFVVTTDAGSSLEKLAKDRGFRKVFNADPTVGGRFSALTDFGLVPAALLGMDLEKLLASAEKIKKVSTSNRSAGFALGALLAESALAGRDKLTVLSDAPVSAFAGWIEQVIAESSGKHGKGILPVPLEPLAAPEMYGNDRLFVYLRNDGELDAGVTALKNAGFPVIEFPFTNPYDAGAEFFRWKIAVSVA
;
A
#
# COMPACT_ATOMS: atom_id res chain seq x y z
N ARG A 1 21.81 -33.81 40.70
CA ARG A 1 22.60 -32.77 40.00
C ARG A 1 21.74 -31.59 39.53
N PHE A 2 20.61 -31.80 38.85
CA PHE A 2 19.74 -30.69 38.37
C PHE A 2 19.07 -29.93 39.53
N ALA A 3 18.57 -30.63 40.56
CA ALA A 3 17.97 -30.00 41.74
C ALA A 3 18.96 -29.00 42.42
N THR A 4 20.23 -29.34 42.46
CA THR A 4 21.28 -28.45 43.00
C THR A 4 21.47 -27.22 42.11
N LEU A 5 21.44 -27.36 40.76
CA LEU A 5 21.53 -26.24 39.82
C LEU A 5 20.29 -25.33 39.95
N LYS A 6 19.10 -25.90 40.07
CA LYS A 6 17.88 -25.15 40.27
C LYS A 6 17.89 -24.32 41.58
N ALA A 7 18.37 -24.93 42.66
CA ALA A 7 18.47 -24.26 43.98
C ALA A 7 19.52 -23.15 44.01
N ARG A 8 20.70 -23.37 43.40
CA ARG A 8 21.86 -22.42 43.45
C ARG A 8 21.85 -21.36 42.40
N PHE A 9 21.27 -21.63 41.21
CA PHE A 9 21.37 -20.79 40.02
C PHE A 9 20.04 -20.49 39.35
N SER A 10 18.91 -20.80 39.97
CA SER A 10 17.56 -20.64 39.38
C SER A 10 17.43 -21.29 37.99
N ALA A 11 18.16 -22.40 37.78
CA ALA A 11 18.12 -23.10 36.51
C ALA A 11 16.71 -23.58 36.18
N ARG A 12 16.29 -23.40 34.94
CA ARG A 12 14.97 -23.86 34.46
C ARG A 12 15.10 -25.22 33.80
N VAL A 13 14.04 -26.02 33.93
CA VAL A 13 13.92 -27.30 33.20
C VAL A 13 13.77 -27.01 31.72
N GLN A 14 14.53 -27.65 30.88
CA GLN A 14 14.29 -27.68 29.45
C GLN A 14 13.09 -28.60 29.19
N ARG A 15 12.06 -28.07 28.53
CA ARG A 15 10.85 -28.82 28.27
C ARG A 15 10.92 -29.45 26.88
N PRO A 16 10.74 -30.79 26.74
CA PRO A 16 10.55 -31.40 25.44
C PRO A 16 9.27 -30.89 24.80
N LEU A 17 9.32 -30.57 23.51
CA LEU A 17 8.19 -30.13 22.71
C LEU A 17 7.88 -31.18 21.66
N TRP A 18 6.68 -31.73 21.72
CA TRP A 18 6.16 -32.67 20.74
C TRP A 18 5.49 -31.92 19.60
N ALA A 19 5.95 -32.15 18.38
CA ALA A 19 5.40 -31.53 17.16
C ALA A 19 4.86 -32.62 16.22
N SER A 20 4.02 -32.22 15.27
CA SER A 20 3.39 -33.13 14.27
C SER A 20 2.57 -34.24 14.91
N THR A 21 1.86 -33.96 15.96
CA THR A 21 1.11 -34.93 16.79
C THR A 21 -0.27 -35.29 16.24
N GLY A 22 -0.64 -34.79 15.05
CA GLY A 22 -1.82 -35.28 14.33
C GLY A 22 -1.56 -36.64 13.70
N THR A 23 -2.48 -37.61 13.89
CA THR A 23 -2.36 -38.96 13.34
C THR A 23 -2.67 -38.95 11.84
N LYS A 24 -1.73 -39.37 11.01
CA LYS A 24 -1.90 -39.44 9.55
C LYS A 24 -2.44 -40.77 9.05
N ASN A 25 -2.20 -41.85 9.79
CA ASN A 25 -2.69 -43.18 9.47
C ASN A 25 -4.04 -43.43 10.14
N PRO A 26 -5.14 -43.64 9.38
CA PRO A 26 -6.48 -43.84 9.94
C PRO A 26 -6.64 -45.14 10.73
N ALA A 27 -5.67 -46.05 10.67
CA ALA A 27 -5.66 -47.28 11.45
C ALA A 27 -5.26 -47.04 12.93
N TYR A 28 -4.69 -45.87 13.25
CA TYR A 28 -4.31 -45.51 14.60
C TYR A 28 -5.36 -44.57 15.23
N PRO A 29 -5.54 -44.63 16.56
CA PRO A 29 -6.37 -43.63 17.27
C PRO A 29 -5.91 -42.21 16.95
N ASP A 30 -6.84 -41.31 16.70
CA ASP A 30 -6.59 -39.92 16.27
C ASP A 30 -5.96 -39.07 17.37
N THR A 31 -6.02 -39.51 18.65
CA THR A 31 -5.42 -38.88 19.82
C THR A 31 -4.13 -39.54 20.30
N ILE A 32 -3.65 -40.61 19.67
CA ILE A 32 -2.56 -41.48 20.18
C ILE A 32 -1.30 -40.67 20.55
N TYR A 33 -0.89 -39.70 19.72
CA TYR A 33 0.31 -38.90 19.97
C TYR A 33 0.10 -37.76 20.98
N VAL A 34 -1.10 -37.61 21.51
CA VAL A 34 -1.39 -36.77 22.66
C VAL A 34 -1.51 -37.65 23.91
N ASP A 35 -2.35 -38.68 23.87
CA ASP A 35 -2.61 -39.59 25.00
C ASP A 35 -1.34 -40.26 25.56
N GLU A 36 -0.41 -40.67 24.68
CA GLU A 36 0.82 -41.39 25.08
C GLU A 36 1.97 -40.47 25.50
N LEU A 37 1.86 -39.13 25.30
CA LEU A 37 2.95 -38.19 25.53
C LEU A 37 2.70 -37.24 26.71
N ILE A 38 1.70 -37.52 27.53
CA ILE A 38 1.36 -36.68 28.69
C ILE A 38 2.36 -36.90 29.83
N GLY A 39 3.02 -35.83 30.21
CA GLY A 39 3.97 -35.82 31.32
C GLY A 39 4.25 -34.44 31.89
N PRO A 40 4.86 -34.34 33.10
CA PRO A 40 5.27 -33.06 33.64
C PRO A 40 6.32 -32.38 32.78
N ASP A 41 6.30 -31.08 32.69
CA ASP A 41 7.25 -30.25 31.94
C ASP A 41 7.33 -30.59 30.45
N THR A 42 6.28 -31.15 29.85
CA THR A 42 6.17 -31.39 28.39
C THR A 42 5.26 -30.36 27.72
N VAL A 43 5.51 -30.07 26.47
CA VAL A 43 4.69 -29.21 25.59
C VAL A 43 4.31 -30.01 24.35
N ASN A 44 3.06 -29.92 23.91
CA ASN A 44 2.58 -30.51 22.68
C ASN A 44 1.95 -29.43 21.77
N THR A 45 2.38 -29.34 20.51
CA THR A 45 1.79 -28.47 19.50
C THR A 45 0.73 -29.25 18.74
N VAL A 46 -0.50 -29.17 19.22
CA VAL A 46 -1.60 -29.98 18.75
C VAL A 46 -2.32 -29.31 17.59
N PRO A 47 -2.56 -29.99 16.45
CA PRO A 47 -3.42 -29.49 15.38
C PRO A 47 -4.86 -29.27 15.89
N PRO A 48 -5.62 -28.29 15.36
CA PRO A 48 -6.98 -28.01 15.81
C PRO A 48 -7.90 -29.25 15.83
N ALA A 49 -7.91 -30.04 14.77
CA ALA A 49 -8.71 -31.28 14.71
C ALA A 49 -8.34 -32.31 15.79
N THR A 50 -7.04 -32.50 16.05
CA THR A 50 -6.57 -33.39 17.11
C THR A 50 -6.92 -32.85 18.52
N LEU A 51 -6.91 -31.51 18.69
CA LEU A 51 -7.33 -30.90 19.94
C LEU A 51 -8.82 -31.13 20.20
N ASP A 52 -9.65 -31.00 19.18
CA ASP A 52 -11.09 -31.25 19.31
C ASP A 52 -11.38 -32.74 19.58
N ALA A 53 -10.70 -33.67 18.91
CA ALA A 53 -10.77 -35.10 19.21
C ALA A 53 -10.33 -35.42 20.64
N PHE A 54 -9.25 -34.79 21.10
CA PHE A 54 -8.79 -34.99 22.49
C PHE A 54 -9.77 -34.43 23.52
N ARG A 55 -10.47 -33.34 23.25
CA ARG A 55 -11.53 -32.80 24.11
C ARG A 55 -12.74 -33.69 24.20
N ASP A 56 -13.06 -34.41 23.11
CA ASP A 56 -14.21 -35.30 23.02
C ASP A 56 -13.93 -36.65 23.69
N HIS A 57 -12.82 -37.30 23.38
CA HIS A 57 -12.56 -38.68 23.83
C HIS A 57 -11.12 -38.97 24.32
N GLY A 58 -10.23 -37.98 24.36
CA GLY A 58 -8.86 -38.10 24.86
C GLY A 58 -8.78 -38.44 26.34
N LYS A 59 -7.66 -39.00 26.80
CA LYS A 59 -7.44 -39.43 28.19
C LYS A 59 -6.32 -38.69 28.84
N ALA A 60 -6.63 -37.68 29.64
CA ALA A 60 -5.66 -36.85 30.38
C ALA A 60 -5.05 -37.60 31.57
N THR A 61 -4.13 -38.52 31.33
CA THR A 61 -3.41 -39.28 32.35
C THR A 61 -1.89 -39.25 32.10
N LEU A 62 -1.09 -39.41 33.17
CA LEU A 62 0.37 -39.49 33.01
C LEU A 62 0.75 -40.79 32.29
N THR A 63 1.27 -40.63 31.09
CA THR A 63 1.55 -41.78 30.19
C THR A 63 3.01 -41.87 29.76
N ILE A 64 3.71 -40.69 29.62
CA ILE A 64 5.07 -40.62 29.07
C ILE A 64 6.12 -41.51 29.76
N THR A 65 5.89 -41.88 31.03
CA THR A 65 6.78 -42.74 31.80
C THR A 65 6.28 -44.18 31.91
N ARG A 66 5.14 -44.53 31.28
CA ARG A 66 4.61 -45.90 31.32
C ARG A 66 5.40 -46.83 30.43
N GLY A 67 5.70 -48.03 30.90
CA GLY A 67 6.29 -49.08 30.12
C GLY A 67 7.71 -48.81 29.63
N LEU A 68 8.48 -47.98 30.27
CA LEU A 68 9.86 -47.62 29.87
C LEU A 68 10.77 -48.85 29.68
N ASP A 69 10.63 -49.88 30.52
CA ASP A 69 11.45 -51.08 30.37
C ASP A 69 11.05 -51.90 29.13
N LYS A 70 9.76 -51.94 28.79
CA LYS A 70 9.31 -52.57 27.54
C LYS A 70 9.81 -51.79 26.32
N ALA A 71 9.77 -50.46 26.38
CA ALA A 71 10.30 -49.61 25.30
C ALA A 71 11.80 -49.79 25.12
N ARG A 72 12.58 -49.92 26.20
CA ARG A 72 14.01 -50.20 26.13
C ARG A 72 14.29 -51.59 25.53
N LEU A 73 13.52 -52.62 25.95
CA LEU A 73 13.64 -53.96 25.39
C LEU A 73 13.36 -53.94 23.88
N PHE A 74 12.32 -53.23 23.46
CA PHE A 74 11.97 -53.08 22.05
C PHE A 74 13.11 -52.49 21.21
N PHE A 75 13.80 -51.46 21.70
CA PHE A 75 14.97 -50.91 21.01
C PHE A 75 16.13 -51.89 20.94
N THR A 76 16.33 -52.71 21.98
CA THR A 76 17.34 -53.78 21.94
C THR A 76 16.99 -54.87 20.92
N GLU A 77 15.73 -55.21 20.78
CA GLU A 77 15.22 -56.12 19.76
C GLU A 77 15.39 -55.60 18.34
N LEU A 78 15.15 -54.26 18.13
CA LEU A 78 15.39 -53.60 16.83
C LEU A 78 16.87 -53.67 16.46
N GLU A 79 17.78 -53.38 17.37
CA GLU A 79 19.22 -53.47 17.13
C GLU A 79 19.64 -54.89 16.83
N ALA A 80 19.10 -55.89 17.54
CA ALA A 80 19.36 -57.33 17.25
C ALA A 80 18.83 -57.77 15.88
N ALA A 81 17.77 -57.10 15.39
CA ALA A 81 17.24 -57.29 14.04
C ALA A 81 18.02 -56.54 12.94
N GLY A 82 19.09 -55.80 13.32
CA GLY A 82 19.93 -55.04 12.40
C GLY A 82 19.42 -53.64 12.09
N ILE A 83 18.44 -53.11 12.85
CA ILE A 83 17.90 -51.78 12.67
C ILE A 83 18.54 -50.81 13.69
N SER A 84 19.40 -49.95 13.21
CA SER A 84 20.04 -48.91 14.04
C SER A 84 19.17 -47.67 14.11
N MET A 85 18.62 -47.35 15.28
CA MET A 85 17.85 -46.13 15.47
C MET A 85 18.67 -44.87 15.31
N GLN A 86 19.99 -44.91 15.57
CA GLN A 86 20.88 -43.80 15.29
C GLN A 86 20.99 -43.54 13.78
N GLN A 87 21.10 -44.59 12.99
CA GLN A 87 21.13 -44.45 11.53
C GLN A 87 19.80 -43.92 10.99
N VAL A 88 18.67 -44.44 11.47
CA VAL A 88 17.34 -43.96 11.10
C VAL A 88 17.17 -42.47 11.43
N ALA A 89 17.61 -42.05 12.60
CA ALA A 89 17.54 -40.65 13.01
C ALA A 89 18.40 -39.74 12.10
N GLN A 90 19.61 -40.20 11.73
CA GLN A 90 20.49 -39.45 10.82
C GLN A 90 19.90 -39.37 9.41
N GLU A 91 19.36 -40.43 8.88
CA GLU A 91 18.70 -40.46 7.57
C GLU A 91 17.52 -39.48 7.54
N LEU A 92 16.67 -39.49 8.57
CA LEU A 92 15.55 -38.55 8.69
C LEU A 92 15.99 -37.08 8.81
N GLU A 93 17.09 -36.83 9.51
CA GLU A 93 17.67 -35.48 9.61
C GLU A 93 18.18 -35.01 8.25
N ASP A 94 18.97 -35.83 7.56
CA ASP A 94 19.54 -35.51 6.25
C ASP A 94 18.45 -35.29 5.19
N GLU A 95 17.45 -36.17 5.15
CA GLU A 95 16.29 -36.01 4.27
C GLU A 95 15.47 -34.74 4.59
N GLY A 96 15.28 -34.46 5.87
CA GLY A 96 14.57 -33.25 6.33
C GLY A 96 15.32 -31.99 5.91
N VAL A 97 16.60 -31.88 6.18
CA VAL A 97 17.45 -30.75 5.77
C VAL A 97 17.42 -30.56 4.27
N LYS A 98 17.58 -31.66 3.51
CA LYS A 98 17.53 -31.64 2.04
C LYS A 98 16.16 -31.14 1.53
N SER A 99 15.07 -31.64 2.07
CA SER A 99 13.70 -31.25 1.66
C SER A 99 13.44 -29.74 1.88
N PHE A 100 13.89 -29.18 3.01
CA PHE A 100 13.79 -27.75 3.27
C PHE A 100 14.67 -26.93 2.32
N ALA A 101 15.91 -27.35 2.06
CA ALA A 101 16.82 -26.69 1.14
C ALA A 101 16.27 -26.69 -0.31
N ASP A 102 15.75 -27.81 -0.76
CA ASP A 102 15.14 -27.95 -2.10
C ASP A 102 13.90 -27.05 -2.23
N SER A 103 13.05 -27.01 -1.20
CA SER A 103 11.86 -26.13 -1.16
C SER A 103 12.23 -24.67 -1.21
N PHE A 104 13.27 -24.25 -0.46
CA PHE A 104 13.79 -22.88 -0.48
C PHE A 104 14.36 -22.52 -1.86
N THR A 105 15.16 -23.41 -2.46
CA THR A 105 15.73 -23.22 -3.80
C THR A 105 14.61 -23.07 -4.85
N THR A 106 13.59 -23.91 -4.78
CA THR A 106 12.43 -23.84 -5.67
C THR A 106 11.69 -22.50 -5.54
N LEU A 107 11.51 -22.01 -4.30
CA LEU A 107 10.90 -20.69 -4.06
C LEU A 107 11.71 -19.55 -4.67
N ILE A 108 13.04 -19.53 -4.45
CA ILE A 108 13.93 -18.51 -5.01
C ILE A 108 13.91 -18.57 -6.55
N SER A 109 13.99 -19.76 -7.14
CA SER A 109 13.90 -19.93 -8.61
C SER A 109 12.59 -19.40 -9.16
N ALA A 110 11.46 -19.68 -8.50
CA ALA A 110 10.16 -19.18 -8.93
C ALA A 110 10.06 -17.63 -8.87
N ILE A 111 10.69 -17.02 -7.87
CA ILE A 111 10.78 -15.55 -7.76
C ILE A 111 11.64 -14.98 -8.89
N GLU A 112 12.79 -15.60 -9.17
CA GLU A 112 13.68 -15.16 -10.24
C GLU A 112 13.05 -15.33 -11.63
N ASP A 113 12.34 -16.40 -11.88
CA ASP A 113 11.63 -16.62 -13.14
C ASP A 113 10.52 -15.59 -13.35
N ARG A 114 9.77 -15.25 -12.29
CA ARG A 114 8.80 -14.15 -12.34
C ARG A 114 9.47 -12.81 -12.64
N ARG A 115 10.61 -12.54 -12.02
CA ARG A 115 11.40 -11.32 -12.28
C ARG A 115 11.87 -11.27 -13.73
N LYS A 116 12.46 -12.34 -14.24
CA LYS A 116 12.91 -12.45 -15.64
C LYS A 116 11.75 -12.24 -16.62
N ASN A 117 10.61 -12.89 -16.36
CA ASN A 117 9.42 -12.75 -17.21
C ASN A 117 8.86 -11.32 -17.18
N ALA A 118 8.86 -10.67 -16.02
CA ALA A 118 8.45 -9.27 -15.92
C ALA A 118 9.40 -8.33 -16.67
N VAL A 119 10.70 -8.57 -16.61
CA VAL A 119 11.69 -7.78 -17.37
C VAL A 119 11.58 -8.08 -18.88
N SER A 120 11.44 -9.35 -19.27
CA SER A 120 11.29 -9.73 -20.67
C SER A 120 10.02 -9.17 -21.32
N SER A 121 8.95 -8.95 -20.53
CA SER A 121 7.72 -8.31 -21.02
C SER A 121 7.90 -6.84 -21.40
N LEU A 122 9.03 -6.22 -21.02
CA LEU A 122 9.39 -4.87 -21.46
C LEU A 122 9.99 -4.83 -22.88
N GLY A 123 10.24 -5.99 -23.47
CA GLY A 123 10.79 -6.10 -24.83
C GLY A 123 12.12 -5.34 -24.98
N PRO A 124 12.26 -4.46 -25.99
CA PRO A 124 13.49 -3.72 -26.25
C PRO A 124 13.92 -2.77 -25.11
N LEU A 125 13.02 -2.45 -24.16
CA LEU A 125 13.33 -1.57 -23.03
C LEU A 125 14.01 -2.31 -21.87
N ALA A 126 14.06 -3.64 -21.89
CA ALA A 126 14.57 -4.43 -20.76
C ALA A 126 16.02 -4.11 -20.43
N ASP A 127 16.87 -4.01 -21.42
CA ASP A 127 18.30 -3.73 -21.26
C ASP A 127 18.53 -2.29 -20.80
N SER A 128 17.91 -1.30 -21.45
CA SER A 128 18.06 0.12 -21.08
C SER A 128 17.56 0.41 -19.66
N VAL A 129 16.45 -0.21 -19.25
CA VAL A 129 15.96 -0.09 -17.87
C VAL A 129 16.95 -0.72 -16.88
N SER A 130 17.52 -1.88 -17.21
CA SER A 130 18.52 -2.53 -16.35
C SER A 130 19.80 -1.71 -16.20
N GLU A 131 20.30 -1.13 -17.29
CA GLU A 131 21.44 -0.21 -17.30
C GLU A 131 21.15 1.07 -16.51
N ARG A 132 19.94 1.64 -16.68
CA ARG A 132 19.51 2.79 -15.90
C ARG A 132 19.51 2.50 -14.42
N LEU A 133 18.96 1.36 -13.99
CA LEU A 133 18.95 0.96 -12.58
C LEU A 133 20.37 0.78 -12.03
N ALA A 134 21.31 0.23 -12.81
CA ALA A 134 22.71 0.12 -12.43
C ALA A 134 23.35 1.52 -12.25
N THR A 135 23.09 2.46 -13.19
CA THR A 135 23.56 3.85 -13.08
C THR A 135 23.01 4.56 -11.84
N LEU A 136 21.71 4.38 -11.54
CA LEU A 136 21.11 4.94 -10.32
C LEU A 136 21.74 4.38 -9.05
N GLU A 137 22.15 3.11 -9.05
CA GLU A 137 22.85 2.46 -7.93
C GLU A 137 24.28 3.01 -7.80
N GLU A 138 25.02 3.13 -8.88
CA GLU A 138 26.39 3.69 -8.90
C GLU A 138 26.42 5.11 -8.33
N HIS A 139 25.44 5.94 -8.69
CA HIS A 139 25.34 7.32 -8.21
C HIS A 139 24.60 7.44 -6.86
N SER A 140 24.28 6.34 -6.20
CA SER A 140 23.61 6.31 -4.88
C SER A 140 22.32 7.14 -4.85
N VAL A 141 21.54 7.15 -5.93
CA VAL A 141 20.41 8.08 -6.12
C VAL A 141 19.37 7.90 -5.03
N ALA A 142 19.06 6.67 -4.60
CA ALA A 142 18.12 6.44 -3.50
C ALA A 142 18.57 7.16 -2.23
N ALA A 143 19.82 6.97 -1.80
CA ALA A 143 20.34 7.62 -0.60
C ALA A 143 20.31 9.15 -0.71
N ARG A 144 20.64 9.70 -1.88
CA ARG A 144 20.62 11.15 -2.12
C ARG A 144 19.19 11.73 -2.09
N ILE A 145 18.19 11.02 -2.62
CA ILE A 145 16.78 11.43 -2.47
C ILE A 145 16.41 11.54 -0.98
N TRP A 146 16.75 10.52 -0.18
CA TRP A 146 16.46 10.50 1.25
C TRP A 146 17.28 11.51 2.06
N MET A 147 18.43 11.96 1.58
CA MET A 147 19.19 13.07 2.14
C MET A 147 18.70 14.44 1.67
N HIS A 148 17.62 14.50 0.89
CA HIS A 148 17.07 15.72 0.30
C HIS A 148 18.10 16.50 -0.56
N ASP A 149 18.92 15.76 -1.32
CA ASP A 149 19.96 16.36 -2.17
C ASP A 149 19.34 16.92 -3.46
N PRO A 150 19.20 18.24 -3.58
CA PRO A 150 18.55 18.87 -4.73
C PRO A 150 19.40 18.82 -6.01
N THR A 151 20.71 18.52 -5.88
CA THR A 151 21.62 18.46 -7.03
C THR A 151 21.36 17.27 -7.96
N LEU A 152 20.47 16.36 -7.54
CA LEU A 152 19.95 15.29 -8.40
C LEU A 152 19.18 15.84 -9.61
N TRP A 153 18.46 16.94 -9.44
CA TRP A 153 17.52 17.44 -10.44
C TRP A 153 17.96 18.73 -11.09
N VAL A 154 18.63 19.62 -10.36
CA VAL A 154 18.95 20.96 -10.83
C VAL A 154 20.37 21.39 -10.43
N LYS A 155 21.00 22.20 -11.27
CA LYS A 155 22.36 22.70 -11.03
C LYS A 155 22.37 24.11 -10.44
N ASP A 156 21.36 24.93 -10.74
CA ASP A 156 21.27 26.30 -10.25
C ASP A 156 20.95 26.33 -8.74
N PRO A 157 21.72 27.05 -7.92
CA PRO A 157 21.51 27.10 -6.47
C PRO A 157 20.15 27.66 -6.04
N ALA A 158 19.56 28.58 -6.81
CA ALA A 158 18.24 29.13 -6.48
C ALA A 158 17.14 28.06 -6.74
N GLU A 159 17.26 27.31 -7.83
CA GLU A 159 16.36 26.18 -8.14
C GLU A 159 16.55 25.04 -7.12
N GLN A 160 17.80 24.78 -6.66
CA GLN A 160 18.08 23.78 -5.62
C GLN A 160 17.34 24.09 -4.32
N ALA A 161 17.31 25.33 -3.88
CA ALA A 161 16.57 25.74 -2.69
C ALA A 161 15.07 25.48 -2.83
N GLU A 162 14.48 25.75 -4.01
CA GLU A 162 13.08 25.45 -4.28
C GLU A 162 12.80 23.92 -4.29
N VAL A 163 13.64 23.13 -4.95
CA VAL A 163 13.51 21.65 -4.94
C VAL A 163 13.59 21.12 -3.53
N GLN A 164 14.59 21.52 -2.75
CA GLN A 164 14.76 21.07 -1.37
C GLN A 164 13.53 21.38 -0.51
N ASN A 165 12.92 22.55 -0.73
CA ASN A 165 11.70 22.98 -0.05
C ASN A 165 10.43 22.24 -0.55
N ARG A 166 10.55 21.31 -1.50
CA ARG A 166 9.42 20.48 -2.01
C ARG A 166 9.52 19.00 -1.69
N LEU A 167 10.52 18.57 -0.92
CA LEU A 167 10.77 17.17 -0.60
C LEU A 167 10.09 16.70 0.70
N GLY A 168 9.28 17.53 1.37
CA GLY A 168 8.56 17.15 2.60
C GLY A 168 7.64 15.95 2.45
N TRP A 169 7.23 15.60 1.22
CA TRP A 169 6.41 14.42 0.97
C TRP A 169 7.09 13.09 1.36
N LEU A 170 8.42 13.06 1.45
CA LEU A 170 9.18 11.90 1.93
C LEU A 170 8.83 11.55 3.39
N LEU A 171 8.46 12.54 4.19
CA LEU A 171 8.08 12.42 5.59
C LEU A 171 6.57 12.46 5.83
N SER A 172 5.75 12.50 4.76
CA SER A 172 4.30 12.68 4.87
C SER A 172 3.61 11.61 5.73
N ILE A 173 4.12 10.37 5.75
CA ILE A 173 3.55 9.28 6.56
C ILE A 173 3.77 9.52 8.05
N GLU A 174 4.96 9.93 8.45
CA GLU A 174 5.30 10.25 9.84
C GLU A 174 4.49 11.44 10.34
N VAL A 175 4.45 12.50 9.54
CA VAL A 175 3.64 13.68 9.85
C VAL A 175 2.17 13.31 9.99
N ALA A 176 1.63 12.52 9.05
CA ALA A 176 0.25 12.05 9.10
C ALA A 176 -0.08 11.28 10.38
N ARG A 177 0.82 10.40 10.83
CA ARG A 177 0.64 9.64 12.08
C ARG A 177 0.58 10.52 13.32
N THR A 178 1.35 11.62 13.37
CA THR A 178 1.26 12.56 14.50
C THR A 178 -0.09 13.29 14.57
N ARG A 179 -0.82 13.35 13.44
CA ARG A 179 -2.11 14.06 13.32
C ARG A 179 -3.32 13.13 13.30
N LEU A 180 -3.11 11.83 13.31
CA LEU A 180 -4.13 10.80 13.09
C LEU A 180 -5.32 10.93 14.04
N ASP A 181 -5.05 11.04 15.36
CA ASP A 181 -6.09 11.22 16.37
C ASP A 181 -6.94 12.47 16.12
N GLY A 182 -6.32 13.53 15.60
CA GLY A 182 -7.00 14.75 15.22
C GLY A 182 -7.99 14.56 14.07
N TYR A 183 -7.61 13.81 13.05
CA TYR A 183 -8.49 13.49 11.91
C TYR A 183 -9.66 12.61 12.36
N LEU A 184 -9.38 11.54 13.11
CA LEU A 184 -10.39 10.60 13.58
C LEU A 184 -11.38 11.24 14.56
N SER A 185 -10.88 12.06 15.49
CA SER A 185 -11.72 12.80 16.43
C SER A 185 -12.62 13.81 15.71
N PHE A 186 -12.10 14.49 14.70
CA PHE A 186 -12.88 15.42 13.87
C PHE A 186 -13.96 14.67 13.10
N ALA A 187 -13.65 13.59 12.41
CA ALA A 187 -14.62 12.79 11.67
C ALA A 187 -15.72 12.24 12.59
N LYS A 188 -15.35 11.68 13.74
CA LYS A 188 -16.32 11.21 14.74
C LYS A 188 -17.28 12.31 15.21
N LYS A 189 -16.79 13.55 15.39
CA LYS A 189 -17.62 14.70 15.74
C LYS A 189 -18.63 15.02 14.64
N ILE A 190 -18.18 15.07 13.38
CA ILE A 190 -19.04 15.35 12.21
C ILE A 190 -20.14 14.28 12.08
N HIS A 191 -19.78 13.00 12.16
CA HIS A 191 -20.75 11.91 12.09
C HIS A 191 -21.80 12.00 13.21
N LYS A 192 -21.37 12.34 14.45
CA LYS A 192 -22.29 12.49 15.60
C LYS A 192 -23.27 13.65 15.45
N GLU A 193 -22.90 14.69 14.71
CA GLU A 193 -23.76 15.84 14.43
C GLU A 193 -24.79 15.57 13.33
N GLY A 194 -24.79 14.37 12.71
CA GLY A 194 -25.74 14.00 11.66
C GLY A 194 -25.47 14.66 10.31
N ILE A 195 -24.23 15.14 10.09
CA ILE A 195 -23.75 15.58 8.78
C ILE A 195 -23.46 14.31 7.97
N ASP A 196 -24.19 14.11 6.89
CA ASP A 196 -24.12 12.92 6.04
C ASP A 196 -23.51 13.18 4.65
N ARG A 197 -23.14 14.44 4.35
CA ARG A 197 -22.60 14.88 3.08
C ARG A 197 -21.38 15.77 3.24
N VAL A 198 -20.40 15.58 2.37
CA VAL A 198 -19.21 16.42 2.28
C VAL A 198 -18.98 16.82 0.84
N LEU A 199 -18.90 18.13 0.58
CA LEU A 199 -18.47 18.66 -0.70
C LEU A 199 -17.05 19.21 -0.54
N VAL A 200 -16.10 18.60 -1.26
CA VAL A 200 -14.72 19.11 -1.35
C VAL A 200 -14.66 20.10 -2.52
N ILE A 201 -14.38 21.34 -2.23
CA ILE A 201 -14.22 22.41 -3.22
C ILE A 201 -12.72 22.67 -3.37
N GLY A 202 -12.17 22.31 -4.51
CA GLY A 202 -10.71 22.41 -4.73
C GLY A 202 -10.31 21.91 -6.11
N MET A 203 -9.12 22.31 -6.57
CA MET A 203 -8.62 22.02 -7.91
C MET A 203 -7.42 21.07 -7.83
N GLY A 204 -7.35 20.11 -8.77
CA GLY A 204 -6.22 19.21 -8.97
C GLY A 204 -5.81 18.46 -7.70
N GLY A 205 -4.55 18.50 -7.29
CA GLY A 205 -4.04 17.77 -6.13
C GLY A 205 -4.73 18.07 -4.80
N SER A 206 -5.52 19.12 -4.73
CA SER A 206 -6.30 19.46 -3.53
C SER A 206 -7.60 18.65 -3.42
N SER A 207 -8.09 18.04 -4.50
CA SER A 207 -9.37 17.33 -4.57
C SER A 207 -9.24 15.90 -5.09
N LEU A 208 -8.36 15.64 -6.07
CA LEU A 208 -8.23 14.33 -6.74
C LEU A 208 -8.04 13.16 -5.77
N THR A 209 -7.30 13.33 -4.69
CA THR A 209 -7.10 12.25 -3.71
C THR A 209 -8.41 11.86 -3.02
N ALA A 210 -9.24 12.85 -2.69
CA ALA A 210 -10.55 12.58 -2.08
C ALA A 210 -11.46 11.81 -3.03
N GLU A 211 -11.43 12.15 -4.32
CA GLU A 211 -12.14 11.43 -5.38
C GLU A 211 -11.68 9.99 -5.50
N VAL A 212 -10.36 9.77 -5.61
CA VAL A 212 -9.76 8.43 -5.67
C VAL A 212 -10.21 7.57 -4.49
N LEU A 213 -10.08 8.08 -3.26
CA LEU A 213 -10.38 7.29 -2.07
C LEU A 213 -11.88 7.01 -1.93
N SER A 214 -12.75 7.95 -2.34
CA SER A 214 -14.20 7.75 -2.39
C SER A 214 -14.59 6.67 -3.41
N SER A 215 -14.01 6.73 -4.62
CA SER A 215 -14.24 5.75 -5.69
C SER A 215 -13.80 4.34 -5.29
N LEU A 216 -12.62 4.21 -4.67
CA LEU A 216 -12.09 2.93 -4.21
C LEU A 216 -12.95 2.27 -3.12
N LEU A 217 -13.52 3.06 -2.20
CA LEU A 217 -14.45 2.52 -1.19
C LEU A 217 -15.73 2.01 -1.85
N ALA A 218 -16.30 2.77 -2.77
CA ALA A 218 -17.50 2.39 -3.50
C ALA A 218 -17.26 1.11 -4.34
N GLY A 219 -16.13 1.02 -5.04
CA GLY A 219 -15.74 -0.15 -5.82
C GLY A 219 -15.51 -1.40 -4.98
N ALA A 220 -15.06 -1.26 -3.74
CA ALA A 220 -14.89 -2.36 -2.79
C ALA A 220 -16.20 -2.75 -2.05
N ASN A 221 -17.33 -2.14 -2.38
CA ASN A 221 -18.60 -2.29 -1.67
C ASN A 221 -18.49 -2.02 -0.15
N ILE A 222 -17.60 -1.12 0.25
CA ILE A 222 -17.48 -0.66 1.63
C ILE A 222 -18.35 0.56 1.80
N GLU A 223 -19.32 0.47 2.69
CA GLU A 223 -20.24 1.57 2.98
C GLU A 223 -19.48 2.76 3.58
N ALA A 224 -19.46 3.86 2.86
CA ALA A 224 -18.90 5.12 3.35
C ALA A 224 -19.83 5.72 4.43
N LYS A 225 -19.21 6.35 5.45
CA LYS A 225 -19.96 6.97 6.56
C LYS A 225 -20.76 8.20 6.15
N LEU A 226 -20.43 8.79 4.99
CA LEU A 226 -21.12 9.92 4.40
C LEU A 226 -20.91 9.94 2.88
N SER A 227 -21.76 10.67 2.18
CA SER A 227 -21.60 10.94 0.74
C SER A 227 -20.55 12.03 0.54
N LEU A 228 -19.59 11.80 -0.34
CA LEU A 228 -18.57 12.78 -0.70
C LEU A 228 -18.58 13.04 -2.20
N ALA A 229 -18.59 14.32 -2.58
CA ALA A 229 -18.36 14.76 -3.94
C ALA A 229 -17.28 15.83 -4.01
N ILE A 230 -16.79 16.02 -5.22
CA ILE A 230 -15.83 17.05 -5.57
C ILE A 230 -16.53 18.11 -6.41
N LEU A 231 -16.18 19.36 -6.13
CA LEU A 231 -16.50 20.49 -7.01
C LEU A 231 -15.17 21.15 -7.41
N ASP A 232 -14.74 20.87 -8.60
CA ASP A 232 -13.51 21.38 -9.23
C ASP A 232 -13.79 22.15 -10.52
N SER A 233 -14.99 22.70 -10.62
CA SER A 233 -15.48 23.41 -11.79
C SER A 233 -16.20 24.69 -11.40
N THR A 234 -16.15 25.68 -12.29
CA THR A 234 -16.98 26.91 -12.24
C THR A 234 -18.17 26.85 -13.18
N ASP A 235 -18.41 25.71 -13.81
CA ASP A 235 -19.60 25.53 -14.66
C ASP A 235 -20.88 25.72 -13.84
N PRO A 236 -21.76 26.66 -14.25
CA PRO A 236 -22.96 26.99 -13.45
C PRO A 236 -23.91 25.81 -13.24
N GLN A 237 -23.98 24.85 -14.16
CA GLN A 237 -24.84 23.68 -14.02
C GLN A 237 -24.28 22.73 -12.97
N GLN A 238 -22.95 22.50 -12.98
CA GLN A 238 -22.30 21.68 -11.98
C GLN A 238 -22.40 22.30 -10.57
N VAL A 239 -22.19 23.61 -10.44
CA VAL A 239 -22.34 24.34 -9.18
C VAL A 239 -23.78 24.24 -8.66
N ALA A 240 -24.77 24.46 -9.52
CA ALA A 240 -26.20 24.36 -9.15
C ALA A 240 -26.59 22.91 -8.75
N GLN A 241 -26.07 21.91 -9.45
CA GLN A 241 -26.31 20.51 -9.10
C GLN A 241 -25.64 20.17 -7.75
N ALA A 242 -24.40 20.60 -7.53
CA ALA A 242 -23.71 20.42 -6.25
C ALA A 242 -24.47 21.08 -5.08
N ALA A 243 -25.02 22.28 -5.30
CA ALA A 243 -25.82 22.97 -4.27
C ALA A 243 -27.14 22.21 -3.94
N LYS A 244 -27.76 21.59 -4.93
CA LYS A 244 -28.96 20.78 -4.74
C LYS A 244 -28.66 19.49 -3.99
N ASP A 245 -27.55 18.82 -4.34
CA ASP A 245 -27.19 17.52 -3.79
C ASP A 245 -26.52 17.64 -2.42
N TYR A 246 -25.88 18.79 -2.14
CA TYR A 246 -25.16 19.08 -0.89
C TYR A 246 -25.71 20.32 -0.18
N PRO A 247 -26.99 20.31 0.26
CA PRO A 247 -27.62 21.46 0.92
C PRO A 247 -26.95 21.72 2.29
N PRO A 248 -26.86 23.00 2.74
CA PRO A 248 -26.10 23.38 3.95
C PRO A 248 -26.55 22.68 5.24
N GLU A 249 -27.83 22.29 5.34
CA GLU A 249 -28.38 21.65 6.54
C GLU A 249 -27.76 20.30 6.83
N LYS A 250 -27.33 19.58 5.78
CA LYS A 250 -26.78 18.21 5.86
C LYS A 250 -25.30 18.14 5.49
N SER A 251 -24.73 19.22 4.98
CA SER A 251 -23.42 19.21 4.36
C SER A 251 -22.35 19.92 5.15
N LEU A 252 -21.12 19.43 4.96
CA LEU A 252 -19.88 20.10 5.33
C LEU A 252 -19.14 20.44 4.03
N TYR A 253 -18.67 21.68 3.90
CA TYR A 253 -17.89 22.16 2.77
C TYR A 253 -16.41 22.24 3.15
N ILE A 254 -15.54 21.51 2.43
CA ILE A 254 -14.10 21.55 2.61
C ILE A 254 -13.49 22.40 1.50
N LEU A 255 -13.02 23.58 1.86
CA LEU A 255 -12.25 24.40 0.94
C LEU A 255 -10.79 23.94 0.93
N ALA A 256 -10.33 23.43 -0.19
CA ALA A 256 -9.01 22.80 -0.31
C ALA A 256 -8.13 23.55 -1.32
N SER A 257 -7.17 24.33 -0.83
CA SER A 257 -6.19 25.04 -1.66
C SER A 257 -4.92 25.34 -0.87
N LYS A 258 -3.76 25.00 -1.43
CA LYS A 258 -2.47 25.26 -0.78
C LYS A 258 -2.20 26.77 -0.63
N SER A 259 -2.23 27.49 -1.72
CA SER A 259 -1.96 28.94 -1.74
C SER A 259 -3.07 29.78 -1.13
N GLY A 260 -4.31 29.24 -1.16
CA GLY A 260 -5.51 29.95 -0.76
C GLY A 260 -6.00 31.01 -1.75
N GLY A 261 -5.34 31.18 -2.89
CA GLY A 261 -5.66 32.19 -3.90
C GLY A 261 -6.30 31.66 -5.18
N THR A 262 -6.76 30.39 -5.19
CA THR A 262 -7.37 29.78 -6.37
C THR A 262 -8.71 30.45 -6.68
N ALA A 263 -8.82 31.09 -7.83
CA ALA A 263 -9.98 31.92 -8.19
C ALA A 263 -11.29 31.12 -8.28
N GLU A 264 -11.21 29.93 -8.85
CA GLU A 264 -12.35 29.00 -9.00
C GLU A 264 -12.89 28.57 -7.63
N LEU A 265 -12.00 28.26 -6.69
CA LEU A 265 -12.36 27.90 -5.31
C LEU A 265 -13.06 29.08 -4.62
N LEU A 266 -12.50 30.29 -4.76
CA LEU A 266 -13.06 31.48 -4.12
C LEU A 266 -14.44 31.84 -4.69
N ALA A 267 -14.63 31.73 -6.00
CA ALA A 267 -15.94 31.91 -6.64
C ALA A 267 -16.98 30.90 -6.14
N ALA A 268 -16.60 29.60 -6.07
CA ALA A 268 -17.48 28.60 -5.51
C ALA A 268 -17.74 28.83 -4.02
N PHE A 269 -16.70 29.24 -3.25
CA PHE A 269 -16.88 29.59 -1.83
C PHE A 269 -17.90 30.71 -1.65
N ASP A 270 -17.84 31.79 -2.40
CA ASP A 270 -18.77 32.91 -2.28
C ASP A 270 -20.21 32.42 -2.49
N TYR A 271 -20.45 31.57 -3.50
CA TYR A 271 -21.77 30.99 -3.76
C TYR A 271 -22.27 30.14 -2.57
N PHE A 272 -21.46 29.21 -2.07
CA PHE A 272 -21.85 28.33 -0.96
C PHE A 272 -21.92 29.08 0.38
N TRP A 273 -21.16 30.17 0.55
CA TRP A 273 -21.25 31.07 1.70
C TRP A 273 -22.62 31.76 1.76
N GLU A 274 -23.07 32.32 0.64
CA GLU A 274 -24.42 32.91 0.51
C GLU A 274 -25.50 31.86 0.74
N LEU A 275 -25.37 30.69 0.11
CA LEU A 275 -26.33 29.59 0.26
C LEU A 275 -26.46 29.12 1.73
N SER A 276 -25.37 29.13 2.48
CA SER A 276 -25.33 28.79 3.92
C SER A 276 -25.70 29.94 4.84
N LYS A 277 -26.08 31.09 4.30
CA LYS A 277 -26.38 32.33 5.04
C LYS A 277 -25.23 32.76 5.95
N GLY A 278 -24.02 32.61 5.49
CA GLY A 278 -22.80 32.98 6.23
C GLY A 278 -22.48 32.08 7.42
N ASN A 279 -22.96 30.85 7.44
CA ASN A 279 -22.72 29.93 8.56
C ASN A 279 -21.34 29.27 8.48
N GLY A 280 -20.33 29.88 9.08
CA GLY A 280 -18.94 29.36 9.12
C GLY A 280 -18.81 27.97 9.72
N SER A 281 -19.77 27.51 10.55
CA SER A 281 -19.73 26.16 11.10
C SER A 281 -19.92 25.04 10.06
N ARG A 282 -20.34 25.38 8.85
CA ARG A 282 -20.46 24.46 7.71
C ARG A 282 -19.20 24.37 6.88
N PHE A 283 -18.18 25.18 7.18
CA PHE A 283 -16.94 25.24 6.42
C PHE A 283 -15.75 24.76 7.20
N VAL A 284 -14.89 24.07 6.50
CA VAL A 284 -13.56 23.59 6.92
C VAL A 284 -12.57 23.99 5.84
N VAL A 285 -11.35 24.25 6.22
CA VAL A 285 -10.32 24.54 5.24
C VAL A 285 -9.13 23.61 5.41
N THR A 286 -8.57 23.17 4.28
CA THR A 286 -7.26 22.53 4.19
C THR A 286 -6.37 23.43 3.34
N THR A 287 -5.32 23.99 3.94
CA THR A 287 -4.46 25.00 3.29
C THR A 287 -3.09 25.05 3.96
N ASP A 288 -2.14 25.73 3.34
CA ASP A 288 -0.85 26.00 3.99
C ASP A 288 -0.99 27.05 5.10
N ALA A 289 -0.19 26.91 6.14
CA ALA A 289 -0.15 27.88 7.22
C ALA A 289 0.24 29.29 6.70
N GLY A 290 -0.45 30.31 7.16
CA GLY A 290 -0.24 31.68 6.74
C GLY A 290 -0.87 32.09 5.40
N SER A 291 -1.62 31.17 4.76
CA SER A 291 -2.32 31.46 3.49
C SER A 291 -3.47 32.44 3.67
N SER A 292 -3.89 33.06 2.55
CA SER A 292 -5.10 33.91 2.53
C SER A 292 -6.35 33.16 2.93
N LEU A 293 -6.43 31.87 2.61
CA LEU A 293 -7.57 31.00 2.95
C LEU A 293 -7.62 30.70 4.46
N GLU A 294 -6.46 30.53 5.12
CA GLU A 294 -6.41 30.41 6.58
C GLU A 294 -6.93 31.67 7.26
N LYS A 295 -6.53 32.88 6.75
CA LYS A 295 -7.04 34.14 7.26
C LYS A 295 -8.55 34.25 7.06
N LEU A 296 -9.04 33.96 5.86
CA LEU A 296 -10.47 33.97 5.55
C LEU A 296 -11.25 33.07 6.51
N ALA A 297 -10.74 31.86 6.76
CA ALA A 297 -11.37 30.91 7.67
C ALA A 297 -11.49 31.44 9.11
N LYS A 298 -10.45 32.12 9.60
CA LYS A 298 -10.48 32.78 10.93
C LYS A 298 -11.46 33.94 10.97
N ASP A 299 -11.43 34.83 9.96
CA ASP A 299 -12.28 36.00 9.88
C ASP A 299 -13.77 35.65 9.75
N ARG A 300 -14.09 34.49 9.10
CA ARG A 300 -15.46 34.02 8.87
C ARG A 300 -15.91 32.96 9.89
N GLY A 301 -15.12 32.67 10.91
CA GLY A 301 -15.47 31.72 11.96
C GLY A 301 -15.68 30.30 11.47
N PHE A 302 -14.83 29.82 10.57
CA PHE A 302 -14.92 28.44 10.07
C PHE A 302 -14.71 27.43 11.19
N ARG A 303 -15.32 26.27 11.03
CA ARG A 303 -15.31 25.19 12.03
C ARG A 303 -13.92 24.69 12.37
N LYS A 304 -13.06 24.53 11.38
CA LYS A 304 -11.71 23.97 11.52
C LYS A 304 -10.80 24.41 10.38
N VAL A 305 -9.55 24.63 10.73
CA VAL A 305 -8.45 24.81 9.79
C VAL A 305 -7.51 23.61 9.95
N PHE A 306 -7.19 22.95 8.86
CA PHE A 306 -6.14 21.94 8.76
C PHE A 306 -4.98 22.56 8.00
N ASN A 307 -3.89 22.84 8.71
CA ASN A 307 -2.68 23.43 8.14
C ASN A 307 -1.81 22.31 7.57
N ALA A 308 -1.80 22.18 6.25
CA ALA A 308 -0.95 21.25 5.52
C ALA A 308 0.53 21.65 5.61
N ASP A 309 1.40 20.70 5.32
CA ASP A 309 2.84 20.94 5.26
C ASP A 309 3.18 21.76 4.00
N PRO A 310 3.72 22.97 4.12
CA PRO A 310 4.05 23.82 2.98
C PRO A 310 5.17 23.23 2.10
N THR A 311 5.98 22.33 2.63
CA THR A 311 7.07 21.67 1.90
C THR A 311 6.60 20.53 1.01
N VAL A 312 5.30 20.21 0.99
CA VAL A 312 4.71 19.20 0.10
C VAL A 312 4.00 19.90 -1.06
N GLY A 313 4.42 19.65 -2.29
CA GLY A 313 3.74 20.14 -3.49
C GLY A 313 2.31 19.62 -3.65
N GLY A 314 1.42 20.36 -4.32
CA GLY A 314 0.00 20.03 -4.46
C GLY A 314 -0.23 18.62 -5.01
N ARG A 315 0.39 18.25 -6.14
CA ARG A 315 0.28 16.92 -6.74
C ARG A 315 0.88 15.78 -5.89
N PHE A 316 1.71 16.10 -4.89
CA PHE A 316 2.29 15.14 -3.94
C PHE A 316 1.49 15.05 -2.62
N SER A 317 0.39 15.79 -2.46
CA SER A 317 -0.32 15.96 -1.19
C SER A 317 -1.24 14.80 -0.78
N ALA A 318 -1.30 13.70 -1.54
CA ALA A 318 -2.24 12.59 -1.32
C ALA A 318 -2.22 12.03 0.12
N LEU A 319 -1.04 11.91 0.74
CA LEU A 319 -0.88 11.40 2.12
C LEU A 319 -0.67 12.55 3.12
N THR A 320 -1.35 13.67 2.91
CA THR A 320 -1.38 14.82 3.82
C THR A 320 -2.82 15.16 4.20
N ASP A 321 -3.03 16.29 4.88
CA ASP A 321 -4.36 16.76 5.27
C ASP A 321 -5.35 16.81 4.10
N PHE A 322 -4.87 17.08 2.86
CA PHE A 322 -5.71 17.14 1.66
C PHE A 322 -6.40 15.80 1.32
N GLY A 323 -5.71 14.68 1.51
CA GLY A 323 -6.29 13.35 1.29
C GLY A 323 -6.85 12.71 2.57
N LEU A 324 -6.17 12.92 3.72
CA LEU A 324 -6.49 12.18 4.94
C LEU A 324 -7.71 12.73 5.70
N VAL A 325 -7.99 14.04 5.60
CA VAL A 325 -9.22 14.62 6.20
C VAL A 325 -10.47 14.08 5.50
N PRO A 326 -10.59 14.12 4.17
CA PRO A 326 -11.68 13.48 3.46
C PRO A 326 -11.77 11.96 3.72
N ALA A 327 -10.63 11.25 3.73
CA ALA A 327 -10.60 9.81 4.01
C ALA A 327 -11.13 9.46 5.40
N ALA A 328 -10.78 10.24 6.43
CA ALA A 328 -11.32 10.08 7.78
C ALA A 328 -12.84 10.28 7.81
N LEU A 329 -13.35 11.29 7.11
CA LEU A 329 -14.78 11.57 7.01
C LEU A 329 -15.54 10.46 6.29
N LEU A 330 -14.96 9.88 5.24
CA LEU A 330 -15.50 8.69 4.57
C LEU A 330 -15.54 7.45 5.50
N GLY A 331 -14.78 7.45 6.59
CA GLY A 331 -14.67 6.32 7.51
C GLY A 331 -13.60 5.29 7.11
N MET A 332 -12.64 5.68 6.26
CA MET A 332 -11.50 4.83 5.92
C MET A 332 -10.63 4.55 7.15
N ASP A 333 -10.08 3.36 7.22
CA ASP A 333 -9.03 3.00 8.18
C ASP A 333 -7.70 3.63 7.73
N LEU A 334 -7.40 4.81 8.29
CA LEU A 334 -6.21 5.57 7.93
C LEU A 334 -4.91 4.85 8.28
N GLU A 335 -4.90 4.01 9.33
CA GLU A 335 -3.72 3.22 9.67
C GLU A 335 -3.41 2.17 8.60
N LYS A 336 -4.43 1.51 8.05
CA LYS A 336 -4.22 0.58 6.93
C LYS A 336 -3.71 1.28 5.68
N LEU A 337 -4.24 2.47 5.38
CA LEU A 337 -3.79 3.27 4.24
C LEU A 337 -2.31 3.69 4.40
N LEU A 338 -1.96 4.22 5.57
CA LEU A 338 -0.59 4.65 5.88
C LEU A 338 0.38 3.47 5.99
N ALA A 339 -0.05 2.33 6.57
CA ALA A 339 0.76 1.13 6.63
C ALA A 339 1.07 0.55 5.24
N SER A 340 0.12 0.66 4.30
CA SER A 340 0.33 0.27 2.91
C SER A 340 1.39 1.17 2.25
N ALA A 341 1.30 2.49 2.42
CA ALA A 341 2.31 3.44 1.93
C ALA A 341 3.70 3.19 2.55
N GLU A 342 3.75 2.89 3.84
CA GLU A 342 5.00 2.64 4.56
C GLU A 342 5.75 1.40 4.05
N LYS A 343 5.05 0.37 3.58
CA LYS A 343 5.69 -0.80 2.95
C LYS A 343 6.54 -0.38 1.75
N ILE A 344 6.00 0.48 0.89
CA ILE A 344 6.73 0.99 -0.27
C ILE A 344 7.84 1.94 0.17
N LYS A 345 7.57 2.84 1.13
CA LYS A 345 8.58 3.74 1.69
C LYS A 345 9.82 2.98 2.16
N LYS A 346 9.65 1.93 2.97
CA LYS A 346 10.75 1.12 3.51
C LYS A 346 11.64 0.51 2.44
N VAL A 347 11.08 -0.01 1.35
CA VAL A 347 11.87 -0.59 0.26
C VAL A 347 12.46 0.45 -0.68
N SER A 348 11.92 1.68 -0.69
CA SER A 348 12.39 2.78 -1.56
C SER A 348 13.70 3.43 -1.10
N THR A 349 14.31 2.94 -0.02
CA THR A 349 15.69 3.25 0.36
C THR A 349 16.72 2.54 -0.53
N SER A 350 16.26 1.62 -1.39
CA SER A 350 17.08 0.88 -2.36
C SER A 350 16.69 1.26 -3.79
N ASN A 351 17.68 1.47 -4.66
CA ASN A 351 17.50 1.67 -6.10
C ASN A 351 16.85 0.48 -6.82
N ARG A 352 16.72 -0.67 -6.15
CA ARG A 352 16.07 -1.89 -6.67
C ARG A 352 14.59 -1.99 -6.32
N SER A 353 14.03 -0.94 -5.72
CA SER A 353 12.60 -0.92 -5.37
C SER A 353 11.71 -0.74 -6.60
N ALA A 354 10.46 -1.16 -6.45
CA ALA A 354 9.46 -1.05 -7.54
C ALA A 354 9.20 0.41 -7.97
N GLY A 355 9.36 1.40 -7.06
CA GLY A 355 9.27 2.81 -7.41
C GLY A 355 10.41 3.27 -8.32
N PHE A 356 11.64 2.84 -8.03
CA PHE A 356 12.81 3.12 -8.88
C PHE A 356 12.71 2.41 -10.23
N ALA A 357 12.27 1.15 -10.25
CA ALA A 357 12.07 0.41 -11.48
C ALA A 357 11.01 1.08 -12.39
N LEU A 358 9.91 1.55 -11.81
CA LEU A 358 8.89 2.29 -12.53
C LEU A 358 9.45 3.61 -13.08
N GLY A 359 10.20 4.38 -12.29
CA GLY A 359 10.82 5.63 -12.74
C GLY A 359 11.82 5.42 -13.87
N ALA A 360 12.69 4.43 -13.74
CA ALA A 360 13.64 4.06 -14.81
C ALA A 360 12.90 3.67 -16.10
N LEU A 361 11.82 2.91 -16.00
CA LEU A 361 11.04 2.52 -17.17
C LEU A 361 10.32 3.71 -17.80
N LEU A 362 9.73 4.61 -17.03
CA LEU A 362 9.12 5.84 -17.53
C LEU A 362 10.13 6.68 -18.31
N ALA A 363 11.33 6.89 -17.75
CA ALA A 363 12.40 7.65 -18.39
C ALA A 363 12.90 6.98 -19.67
N GLU A 364 13.26 5.69 -19.61
CA GLU A 364 13.81 4.97 -20.76
C GLU A 364 12.78 4.79 -21.88
N SER A 365 11.49 4.63 -21.53
CA SER A 365 10.42 4.62 -22.53
C SER A 365 10.33 5.94 -23.28
N ALA A 366 10.34 7.07 -22.57
CA ALA A 366 10.28 8.39 -23.18
C ALA A 366 11.53 8.66 -24.03
N LEU A 367 12.73 8.29 -23.58
CA LEU A 367 13.97 8.41 -24.34
C LEU A 367 13.99 7.55 -25.60
N ALA A 368 13.31 6.40 -25.57
CA ALA A 368 13.13 5.51 -26.72
C ALA A 368 11.98 5.95 -27.66
N GLY A 369 11.38 7.13 -27.43
CA GLY A 369 10.25 7.64 -28.24
C GLY A 369 8.89 7.08 -27.86
N ARG A 370 8.77 6.38 -26.70
CA ARG A 370 7.51 5.93 -26.12
C ARG A 370 7.12 6.87 -24.98
N ASP A 371 6.76 8.08 -25.36
CA ASP A 371 6.49 9.19 -24.43
C ASP A 371 5.01 9.31 -24.02
N LYS A 372 4.14 8.44 -24.52
CA LYS A 372 2.72 8.41 -24.18
C LYS A 372 2.42 7.28 -23.19
N LEU A 373 2.14 7.67 -21.95
CA LEU A 373 1.76 6.74 -20.88
C LEU A 373 0.25 6.54 -20.89
N THR A 374 -0.22 5.46 -21.49
CA THR A 374 -1.65 5.09 -21.45
C THR A 374 -1.95 4.35 -20.13
N VAL A 375 -2.85 4.92 -19.33
CA VAL A 375 -3.28 4.32 -18.05
C VAL A 375 -4.63 3.65 -18.24
N LEU A 376 -4.59 2.33 -18.39
CA LEU A 376 -5.76 1.46 -18.39
C LEU A 376 -6.15 1.15 -16.94
N SER A 377 -7.43 1.08 -16.65
CA SER A 377 -7.91 0.78 -15.30
C SER A 377 -9.25 0.06 -15.35
N ASP A 378 -9.42 -0.93 -14.48
CA ASP A 378 -10.75 -1.46 -14.19
C ASP A 378 -11.60 -0.39 -13.51
N ALA A 379 -12.92 -0.46 -13.69
CA ALA A 379 -13.85 0.59 -13.27
C ALA A 379 -13.69 1.04 -11.80
N PRO A 380 -13.50 0.15 -10.81
CA PRO A 380 -13.39 0.55 -9.41
C PRO A 380 -12.19 1.42 -9.08
N VAL A 381 -11.12 1.36 -9.90
CA VAL A 381 -9.86 2.09 -9.66
C VAL A 381 -9.60 3.20 -10.67
N SER A 382 -10.58 3.51 -11.52
CA SER A 382 -10.43 4.46 -12.64
C SER A 382 -10.06 5.88 -12.21
N ALA A 383 -10.58 6.37 -11.10
CA ALA A 383 -10.23 7.69 -10.56
C ALA A 383 -8.73 7.83 -10.26
N PHE A 384 -8.01 6.72 -9.99
CA PHE A 384 -6.57 6.76 -9.75
C PHE A 384 -5.78 7.15 -11.01
N ALA A 385 -6.31 6.85 -12.21
CA ALA A 385 -5.68 7.25 -13.47
C ALA A 385 -5.59 8.78 -13.62
N GLY A 386 -6.62 9.52 -13.20
CA GLY A 386 -6.60 11.00 -13.18
C GLY A 386 -5.56 11.57 -12.21
N TRP A 387 -5.34 10.93 -11.05
CA TRP A 387 -4.29 11.33 -10.14
C TRP A 387 -2.88 11.06 -10.74
N ILE A 388 -2.68 9.92 -11.42
CA ILE A 388 -1.42 9.61 -12.13
C ILE A 388 -1.18 10.66 -13.22
N GLU A 389 -2.20 11.04 -13.96
CA GLU A 389 -2.11 12.09 -14.99
C GLU A 389 -1.49 13.35 -14.42
N GLN A 390 -2.05 13.89 -13.34
CA GLN A 390 -1.53 15.11 -12.74
C GLN A 390 -0.08 14.96 -12.26
N VAL A 391 0.23 13.86 -11.57
CA VAL A 391 1.58 13.63 -11.04
C VAL A 391 2.61 13.57 -12.16
N ILE A 392 2.31 12.90 -13.27
CA ILE A 392 3.21 12.77 -14.42
C ILE A 392 3.31 14.08 -15.20
N ALA A 393 2.18 14.66 -15.62
CA ALA A 393 2.15 15.84 -16.47
C ALA A 393 2.85 17.05 -15.85
N GLU A 394 2.53 17.35 -14.58
CA GLU A 394 3.13 18.50 -13.90
C GLU A 394 4.58 18.29 -13.48
N SER A 395 5.09 17.06 -13.44
CA SER A 395 6.45 16.78 -12.99
C SER A 395 7.42 16.57 -14.14
N SER A 396 7.01 15.91 -15.24
CA SER A 396 7.91 15.54 -16.34
C SER A 396 7.92 16.52 -17.51
N GLY A 397 6.87 17.35 -17.68
CA GLY A 397 6.67 18.22 -18.83
C GLY A 397 7.47 19.53 -18.77
N LYS A 398 8.81 19.49 -18.91
CA LYS A 398 9.69 20.67 -18.86
C LYS A 398 10.75 20.65 -19.96
N HIS A 399 11.17 21.85 -20.39
CA HIS A 399 12.27 22.04 -21.33
C HIS A 399 12.13 21.24 -22.66
N GLY A 400 10.90 21.10 -23.15
CA GLY A 400 10.63 20.38 -24.40
C GLY A 400 10.73 18.85 -24.28
N LYS A 401 10.81 18.32 -23.05
CA LYS A 401 10.77 16.89 -22.72
C LYS A 401 9.59 16.63 -21.81
N GLY A 402 9.11 15.42 -21.80
CA GLY A 402 8.05 15.02 -20.89
C GLY A 402 7.42 13.70 -21.28
N ILE A 403 6.57 13.22 -20.41
CA ILE A 403 5.72 12.06 -20.62
C ILE A 403 4.29 12.59 -20.69
N LEU A 404 3.58 12.26 -21.77
CA LEU A 404 2.18 12.59 -21.94
C LEU A 404 1.33 11.47 -21.33
N PRO A 405 0.72 11.66 -20.16
CA PRO A 405 -0.22 10.68 -19.63
C PRO A 405 -1.54 10.73 -20.40
N VAL A 406 -2.08 9.56 -20.69
CA VAL A 406 -3.37 9.36 -21.36
C VAL A 406 -4.25 8.50 -20.44
N PRO A 407 -4.96 9.11 -19.48
CA PRO A 407 -5.86 8.39 -18.62
C PRO A 407 -7.18 8.09 -19.32
N LEU A 408 -7.87 7.04 -18.86
CA LEU A 408 -9.26 6.72 -19.24
C LEU A 408 -9.50 6.57 -20.76
N GLU A 409 -8.44 6.35 -21.55
CA GLU A 409 -8.58 5.99 -22.96
C GLU A 409 -9.26 4.61 -23.04
N PRO A 410 -10.37 4.45 -23.77
CA PRO A 410 -10.98 3.15 -23.95
C PRO A 410 -9.99 2.18 -24.60
N LEU A 411 -9.89 0.97 -24.03
CA LEU A 411 -9.00 -0.04 -24.58
C LEU A 411 -9.44 -0.42 -26.00
N ALA A 412 -8.52 -0.26 -26.95
CA ALA A 412 -8.70 -0.59 -28.35
C ALA A 412 -7.86 -1.81 -28.76
N ALA A 413 -8.08 -2.30 -29.99
CA ALA A 413 -7.25 -3.35 -30.56
C ALA A 413 -5.79 -2.86 -30.73
N PRO A 414 -4.76 -3.72 -30.58
CA PRO A 414 -3.36 -3.33 -30.60
C PRO A 414 -2.92 -2.53 -31.83
N GLU A 415 -3.47 -2.82 -33.00
CA GLU A 415 -3.19 -2.13 -34.27
C GLU A 415 -3.65 -0.68 -34.35
N MET A 416 -4.47 -0.26 -33.39
CA MET A 416 -4.93 1.14 -33.26
C MET A 416 -3.90 2.03 -32.55
N TYR A 417 -2.91 1.44 -31.90
CA TYR A 417 -1.91 2.19 -31.15
C TYR A 417 -0.60 2.36 -31.91
N GLY A 418 -0.01 3.55 -31.82
CA GLY A 418 1.33 3.82 -32.31
C GLY A 418 2.43 3.19 -31.45
N ASN A 419 3.63 3.13 -32.00
CA ASN A 419 4.81 2.62 -31.29
C ASN A 419 5.33 3.53 -30.16
N ASP A 420 4.66 4.65 -29.92
CA ASP A 420 4.98 5.68 -28.93
C ASP A 420 4.31 5.46 -27.57
N ARG A 421 3.72 4.29 -27.36
CA ARG A 421 2.95 3.95 -26.14
C ARG A 421 3.76 3.10 -25.16
N LEU A 422 3.60 3.45 -23.87
CA LEU A 422 3.83 2.62 -22.70
C LEU A 422 2.47 2.44 -22.00
N PHE A 423 2.12 1.22 -21.66
CA PHE A 423 0.85 0.94 -20.97
C PHE A 423 1.06 0.64 -19.49
N VAL A 424 0.21 1.20 -18.67
CA VAL A 424 0.04 0.82 -17.27
C VAL A 424 -1.38 0.32 -17.07
N TYR A 425 -1.55 -0.82 -16.44
CA TYR A 425 -2.84 -1.38 -16.12
C TYR A 425 -3.07 -1.43 -14.60
N LEU A 426 -4.03 -0.65 -14.12
CA LEU A 426 -4.51 -0.67 -12.74
C LEU A 426 -5.58 -1.76 -12.65
N ARG A 427 -5.15 -2.95 -12.24
CA ARG A 427 -5.96 -4.17 -12.24
C ARG A 427 -6.67 -4.37 -10.91
N ASN A 428 -7.99 -4.42 -10.93
CA ASN A 428 -8.81 -4.76 -9.74
C ASN A 428 -9.48 -6.14 -9.92
N ASP A 429 -10.45 -6.25 -10.80
CA ASP A 429 -11.22 -7.48 -11.04
C ASP A 429 -10.85 -8.22 -12.33
N GLY A 430 -10.01 -7.58 -13.17
CA GLY A 430 -9.51 -8.17 -14.42
C GLY A 430 -10.43 -7.98 -15.61
N GLU A 431 -11.32 -7.00 -15.60
CA GLU A 431 -12.20 -6.66 -16.71
C GLU A 431 -11.43 -6.49 -18.04
N LEU A 432 -10.24 -5.88 -17.99
CA LEU A 432 -9.41 -5.60 -19.16
C LEU A 432 -8.34 -6.66 -19.45
N ASP A 433 -8.25 -7.76 -18.70
CA ASP A 433 -7.19 -8.78 -18.81
C ASP A 433 -6.99 -9.32 -20.24
N ALA A 434 -8.07 -9.59 -20.96
CA ALA A 434 -8.00 -10.13 -22.32
C ALA A 434 -7.35 -9.14 -23.30
N GLY A 435 -7.74 -7.87 -23.26
CA GLY A 435 -7.19 -6.83 -24.12
C GLY A 435 -5.75 -6.46 -23.72
N VAL A 436 -5.45 -6.43 -22.42
CA VAL A 436 -4.07 -6.24 -21.93
C VAL A 436 -3.15 -7.37 -22.39
N THR A 437 -3.64 -8.62 -22.37
CA THR A 437 -2.91 -9.76 -22.92
C THR A 437 -2.67 -9.60 -24.45
N ALA A 438 -3.64 -9.09 -25.19
CA ALA A 438 -3.47 -8.81 -26.61
C ALA A 438 -2.39 -7.74 -26.88
N LEU A 439 -2.34 -6.66 -26.08
CA LEU A 439 -1.28 -5.65 -26.15
C LEU A 439 0.11 -6.25 -25.91
N LYS A 440 0.26 -7.10 -24.88
CA LYS A 440 1.53 -7.79 -24.60
C LYS A 440 1.96 -8.70 -25.75
N ASN A 441 1.01 -9.47 -26.30
CA ASN A 441 1.28 -10.37 -27.44
C ASN A 441 1.66 -9.59 -28.72
N ALA A 442 1.17 -8.37 -28.87
CA ALA A 442 1.56 -7.44 -29.95
C ALA A 442 2.91 -6.74 -29.69
N GLY A 443 3.58 -6.99 -28.57
CA GLY A 443 4.89 -6.46 -28.25
C GLY A 443 4.88 -5.07 -27.59
N PHE A 444 3.74 -4.58 -27.12
CA PHE A 444 3.69 -3.36 -26.32
C PHE A 444 4.23 -3.60 -24.90
N PRO A 445 5.03 -2.66 -24.36
CA PRO A 445 5.42 -2.70 -22.95
C PRO A 445 4.21 -2.39 -22.07
N VAL A 446 3.88 -3.31 -21.18
CA VAL A 446 2.74 -3.21 -20.25
C VAL A 446 3.20 -3.52 -18.82
N ILE A 447 2.85 -2.66 -17.89
CA ILE A 447 3.03 -2.90 -16.45
C ILE A 447 1.66 -3.04 -15.80
N GLU A 448 1.54 -4.00 -14.88
CA GLU A 448 0.32 -4.22 -14.12
C GLU A 448 0.53 -3.86 -12.64
N PHE A 449 -0.43 -3.13 -12.08
CA PHE A 449 -0.53 -2.83 -10.67
C PHE A 449 -1.82 -3.44 -10.11
N PRO A 450 -1.73 -4.50 -9.31
CA PRO A 450 -2.92 -5.10 -8.72
C PRO A 450 -3.44 -4.24 -7.56
N PHE A 451 -4.72 -3.95 -7.59
CA PHE A 451 -5.48 -3.39 -6.48
C PHE A 451 -6.39 -4.48 -5.91
N THR A 452 -6.05 -5.00 -4.75
CA THR A 452 -6.78 -6.09 -4.09
C THR A 452 -7.74 -5.58 -3.01
N ASN A 453 -7.50 -4.34 -2.57
CA ASN A 453 -8.33 -3.64 -1.59
C ASN A 453 -8.10 -2.12 -1.70
N PRO A 454 -9.01 -1.27 -1.18
CA PRO A 454 -8.90 0.18 -1.32
C PRO A 454 -7.67 0.80 -0.62
N TYR A 455 -7.06 0.12 0.34
CA TYR A 455 -5.87 0.61 1.04
C TYR A 455 -4.58 0.46 0.24
N ASP A 456 -4.60 -0.31 -0.86
CA ASP A 456 -3.47 -0.42 -1.79
C ASP A 456 -3.14 0.95 -2.41
N ALA A 457 -4.11 1.86 -2.47
CA ALA A 457 -3.88 3.26 -2.86
C ALA A 457 -2.75 3.93 -2.08
N GLY A 458 -2.58 3.64 -0.79
CA GLY A 458 -1.48 4.17 0.01
C GLY A 458 -0.11 3.81 -0.57
N ALA A 459 0.06 2.54 -0.94
CA ALA A 459 1.28 2.04 -1.59
C ALA A 459 1.51 2.72 -2.94
N GLU A 460 0.46 2.83 -3.76
CA GLU A 460 0.56 3.40 -5.10
C GLU A 460 0.82 4.92 -5.05
N PHE A 461 0.17 5.67 -4.17
CA PHE A 461 0.50 7.08 -3.96
C PHE A 461 1.98 7.30 -3.65
N PHE A 462 2.58 6.45 -2.84
CA PHE A 462 4.00 6.59 -2.50
C PHE A 462 4.92 6.09 -3.63
N ARG A 463 4.60 4.96 -4.27
CA ARG A 463 5.35 4.38 -5.40
C ARG A 463 5.48 5.35 -6.56
N TRP A 464 4.37 5.95 -7.00
CA TRP A 464 4.36 6.90 -8.10
C TRP A 464 5.12 8.19 -7.79
N LYS A 465 5.09 8.67 -6.54
CA LYS A 465 5.93 9.81 -6.12
C LYS A 465 7.42 9.50 -6.26
N ILE A 466 7.86 8.32 -5.82
CA ILE A 466 9.25 7.88 -6.04
C ILE A 466 9.53 7.76 -7.55
N ALA A 467 8.67 7.12 -8.32
CA ALA A 467 8.86 6.91 -9.75
C ALA A 467 9.06 8.23 -10.50
N VAL A 468 8.22 9.22 -10.24
CA VAL A 468 8.32 10.54 -10.86
C VAL A 468 9.58 11.29 -10.42
N SER A 469 10.04 11.09 -9.18
CA SER A 469 11.28 11.70 -8.69
C SER A 469 12.53 11.09 -9.33
N VAL A 470 12.42 9.88 -9.89
CA VAL A 470 13.50 9.14 -10.57
C VAL A 470 13.48 9.38 -12.08
N ALA A 471 12.29 9.50 -12.67
CA ALA A 471 12.12 9.72 -14.12
C ALA A 471 12.53 11.12 -14.55
#